data_e683fa04fff04ba7443086b0ad75a398
#
_entry.id   e683fa04fff04ba7443086b0ad75a398
#
_cell.length_a   1.000
_cell.length_b   1.000
_cell.length_c   1.000
_cell.angle_alpha   90.00
_cell.angle_beta   90.00
_cell.angle_gamma   90.00
#
_symmetry.space_group_name_H-M   'P 1'
#
loop_
_entity.id
_entity.type
_entity.pdbx_description
1 polymer ?
#
loop_
_entity_poly.entity_id
_entity_poly.type
_entity_poly.pdbx_seq_one_letter_code
_entity_poly.pdbx_strand_id
1 'polypeptide(L)'
;MNKQTILGANGVMGRELSRHLRSYTDRIRHVSRSPRRVDTTDELVSADLLNAAATADAVAGSAVSYLVAGLAYDHRIWQEQWPTVMRNAIDACKRHGSALVFFDNVYAYGQVDGVMTEETPYNPCSRKGEVRARIATMLMDEARRGEVQAMIVRSADFYGPGAVLSLTHATVTERLKSNKTPQWIGNPKAVHTFTYTPDAGRTLALLGNTTSAYGQVWHALTSKDLMTGEEYVRIACTLAGRPYALRAAPRWMLSLMGLVVPVLRENMEMLYQFEHDYRFDSTKAERAFGLTATAYRDGIAAALNG
;
A
#
# COMPACT_ATOMS: atom_id res chain seq x y z
N MET A 1 4.39 18.24 -21.11
CA MET A 1 4.00 17.14 -20.19
C MET A 1 3.13 17.69 -19.07
N ASN A 2 2.13 16.93 -18.64
CA ASN A 2 1.17 17.40 -17.62
C ASN A 2 1.71 17.14 -16.22
N LYS A 3 1.52 18.12 -15.31
CA LYS A 3 1.92 17.99 -13.90
C LYS A 3 1.17 16.83 -13.25
N GLN A 4 1.86 16.05 -12.42
CA GLN A 4 1.29 14.97 -11.61
C GLN A 4 1.64 15.18 -10.13
N THR A 5 0.66 15.01 -9.25
CA THR A 5 0.79 15.32 -7.83
C THR A 5 0.69 14.04 -6.98
N ILE A 6 1.60 13.88 -6.02
CA ILE A 6 1.64 12.77 -5.08
C ILE A 6 1.23 13.28 -3.69
N LEU A 7 0.01 12.95 -3.26
CA LEU A 7 -0.53 13.28 -1.93
C LEU A 7 -0.10 12.21 -0.92
N GLY A 8 0.76 12.57 0.01
CA GLY A 8 1.42 11.64 0.95
C GLY A 8 2.81 11.18 0.48
N ALA A 9 3.54 12.03 -0.22
CA ALA A 9 4.77 11.72 -0.95
C ALA A 9 5.94 11.18 -0.11
N ASN A 10 5.97 11.39 1.21
CA ASN A 10 7.11 10.95 2.05
C ASN A 10 7.12 9.44 2.36
N GLY A 11 6.01 8.76 2.18
CA GLY A 11 5.91 7.31 2.36
C GLY A 11 6.72 6.52 1.33
N VAL A 12 6.95 5.22 1.59
CA VAL A 12 7.64 4.34 0.63
C VAL A 12 6.95 4.36 -0.73
N MET A 13 5.61 4.30 -0.76
CA MET A 13 4.85 4.31 -2.00
C MET A 13 4.95 5.62 -2.76
N GLY A 14 4.99 6.77 -2.05
CA GLY A 14 5.20 8.08 -2.68
C GLY A 14 6.57 8.17 -3.36
N ARG A 15 7.60 7.64 -2.73
CA ARG A 15 8.97 7.61 -3.28
C ARG A 15 9.08 6.65 -4.48
N GLU A 16 8.52 5.44 -4.37
CA GLU A 16 8.54 4.47 -5.48
C GLU A 16 7.74 4.99 -6.68
N LEU A 17 6.55 5.52 -6.43
CA LEU A 17 5.75 6.14 -7.48
C LEU A 17 6.51 7.30 -8.17
N SER A 18 7.14 8.19 -7.40
CA SER A 18 7.90 9.31 -7.96
C SER A 18 9.00 8.86 -8.92
N ARG A 19 9.74 7.80 -8.57
CA ARG A 19 10.78 7.23 -9.43
C ARG A 19 10.22 6.76 -10.78
N HIS A 20 9.09 6.06 -10.75
CA HIS A 20 8.47 5.49 -11.95
C HIS A 20 7.71 6.52 -12.77
N LEU A 21 7.18 7.60 -12.16
CA LEU A 21 6.51 8.68 -12.88
C LEU A 21 7.44 9.44 -13.82
N ARG A 22 8.76 9.41 -13.61
CA ARG A 22 9.75 10.04 -14.51
C ARG A 22 9.65 9.55 -15.95
N SER A 23 9.15 8.34 -16.19
CA SER A 23 8.91 7.83 -17.54
C SER A 23 7.69 8.48 -18.23
N TYR A 24 6.85 9.22 -17.48
CA TYR A 24 5.59 9.79 -17.96
C TYR A 24 5.55 11.31 -17.88
N THR A 25 6.27 11.91 -16.93
CA THR A 25 6.32 13.36 -16.75
C THR A 25 7.62 13.79 -16.04
N ASP A 26 8.08 14.98 -16.37
CA ASP A 26 9.16 15.71 -15.68
C ASP A 26 8.64 16.65 -14.58
N ARG A 27 7.30 16.83 -14.47
CA ARG A 27 6.65 17.76 -13.56
C ARG A 27 5.93 17.04 -12.44
N ILE A 28 6.67 16.60 -11.42
CA ILE A 28 6.14 15.89 -10.26
C ILE A 28 6.08 16.84 -9.06
N ARG A 29 4.91 16.91 -8.43
CA ARG A 29 4.68 17.64 -7.18
C ARG A 29 4.56 16.68 -6.02
N HIS A 30 5.38 16.88 -4.99
CA HIS A 30 5.35 16.13 -3.75
C HIS A 30 4.60 16.90 -2.68
N VAL A 31 3.54 16.31 -2.14
CA VAL A 31 2.69 16.91 -1.12
C VAL A 31 2.73 16.10 0.17
N SER A 32 3.07 16.75 1.25
CA SER A 32 2.95 16.25 2.63
C SER A 32 3.06 17.42 3.60
N ARG A 33 2.90 17.20 4.90
CA ARG A 33 3.13 18.24 5.92
C ARG A 33 4.60 18.75 5.96
N SER A 34 5.54 17.93 5.53
CA SER A 34 6.97 18.28 5.43
C SER A 34 7.56 17.55 4.23
N PRO A 35 7.28 17.98 2.99
CA PRO A 35 7.62 17.24 1.79
C PRO A 35 9.14 17.14 1.58
N ARG A 36 9.57 16.01 1.04
CA ARG A 36 10.98 15.74 0.70
C ARG A 36 11.10 15.45 -0.79
N ARG A 37 12.21 15.89 -1.38
CA ARG A 37 12.52 15.59 -2.77
C ARG A 37 12.99 14.14 -2.95
N VAL A 38 12.59 13.55 -4.06
CA VAL A 38 13.19 12.33 -4.60
C VAL A 38 14.18 12.71 -5.69
N ASP A 39 13.87 13.78 -6.44
CA ASP A 39 14.72 14.35 -7.49
C ASP A 39 14.81 15.88 -7.33
N THR A 40 15.89 16.50 -7.83
CA THR A 40 16.12 17.95 -7.73
C THR A 40 15.06 18.79 -8.43
N THR A 41 14.39 18.24 -9.44
CA THR A 41 13.35 18.90 -10.25
C THR A 41 11.95 18.83 -9.60
N ASP A 42 11.79 18.07 -8.49
CA ASP A 42 10.50 17.93 -7.82
C ASP A 42 10.01 19.25 -7.22
N GLU A 43 8.74 19.55 -7.47
CA GLU A 43 8.02 20.63 -6.79
C GLU A 43 7.58 20.16 -5.39
N LEU A 44 7.85 20.95 -4.36
CA LEU A 44 7.48 20.63 -2.98
C LEU A 44 6.36 21.53 -2.51
N VAL A 45 5.26 20.95 -2.02
CA VAL A 45 4.14 21.68 -1.43
C VAL A 45 3.82 21.14 -0.05
N SER A 46 3.92 21.99 0.97
CA SER A 46 3.51 21.64 2.33
C SER A 46 2.00 21.76 2.45
N ALA A 47 1.31 20.66 2.74
CA ALA A 47 -0.14 20.67 2.97
C ALA A 47 -0.53 19.56 3.95
N ASP A 48 -1.52 19.86 4.78
CA ASP A 48 -2.27 18.86 5.55
C ASP A 48 -3.52 18.48 4.76
N LEU A 49 -3.66 17.20 4.42
CA LEU A 49 -4.81 16.70 3.64
C LEU A 49 -6.13 16.75 4.42
N LEU A 50 -6.11 17.02 5.72
CA LEU A 50 -7.29 17.34 6.51
C LEU A 50 -7.82 18.76 6.24
N ASN A 51 -7.00 19.63 5.68
CA ASN A 51 -7.40 20.99 5.29
C ASN A 51 -7.84 21.01 3.82
N ALA A 52 -9.11 21.26 3.58
CA ALA A 52 -9.72 21.26 2.24
C ALA A 52 -9.08 22.28 1.30
N ALA A 53 -8.83 23.52 1.77
CA ALA A 53 -8.23 24.57 0.96
C ALA A 53 -6.78 24.22 0.58
N ALA A 54 -5.96 23.78 1.55
CA ALA A 54 -4.59 23.37 1.30
C ALA A 54 -4.52 22.16 0.35
N THR A 55 -5.48 21.22 0.44
CA THR A 55 -5.57 20.08 -0.48
C THR A 55 -5.94 20.54 -1.89
N ALA A 56 -6.89 21.46 -2.02
CA ALA A 56 -7.27 22.04 -3.32
C ALA A 56 -6.09 22.75 -3.98
N ASP A 57 -5.38 23.61 -3.24
CA ASP A 57 -4.20 24.32 -3.74
C ASP A 57 -3.08 23.36 -4.15
N ALA A 58 -2.90 22.27 -3.39
CA ALA A 58 -1.91 21.24 -3.70
C ALA A 58 -2.23 20.46 -4.98
N VAL A 59 -3.51 20.27 -5.33
CA VAL A 59 -3.96 19.58 -6.56
C VAL A 59 -3.98 20.52 -7.77
N ALA A 60 -4.05 21.83 -7.56
CA ALA A 60 -4.21 22.82 -8.64
C ALA A 60 -3.19 22.65 -9.78
N GLY A 61 -3.71 22.59 -11.03
CA GLY A 61 -2.93 22.42 -12.25
C GLY A 61 -2.34 21.02 -12.46
N SER A 62 -2.78 20.02 -11.71
CA SER A 62 -2.37 18.62 -11.88
C SER A 62 -3.32 17.89 -12.82
N ALA A 63 -2.78 17.14 -13.77
CA ALA A 63 -3.57 16.25 -14.61
C ALA A 63 -3.98 14.97 -13.86
N VAL A 64 -3.07 14.45 -13.04
CA VAL A 64 -3.31 13.27 -12.20
C VAL A 64 -2.83 13.54 -10.77
N SER A 65 -3.64 13.16 -9.80
CA SER A 65 -3.32 13.20 -8.38
C SER A 65 -3.37 11.79 -7.80
N TYR A 66 -2.30 11.39 -7.09
CA TYR A 66 -2.18 10.08 -6.47
C TYR A 66 -2.30 10.22 -4.96
N LEU A 67 -3.35 9.66 -4.38
CA LEU A 67 -3.52 9.59 -2.93
C LEU A 67 -2.84 8.32 -2.42
N VAL A 68 -1.60 8.47 -1.92
CA VAL A 68 -0.76 7.39 -1.37
C VAL A 68 -0.43 7.63 0.10
N ALA A 69 -1.17 8.53 0.76
CA ALA A 69 -0.96 8.89 2.15
C ALA A 69 -1.19 7.70 3.10
N GLY A 70 -0.42 7.64 4.17
CA GLY A 70 -0.66 6.81 5.34
C GLY A 70 -0.95 7.67 6.56
N LEU A 71 -1.94 7.29 7.36
CA LEU A 71 -2.21 7.88 8.67
C LEU A 71 -1.59 7.02 9.77
N ALA A 72 -1.46 7.58 10.98
CA ALA A 72 -1.03 6.81 12.14
C ALA A 72 -1.91 5.56 12.31
N TYR A 73 -1.29 4.42 12.65
CA TYR A 73 -1.96 3.12 12.68
C TYR A 73 -2.79 2.95 13.95
N ASP A 74 -3.87 3.73 14.05
CA ASP A 74 -4.85 3.75 15.13
C ASP A 74 -6.25 3.81 14.50
N HIS A 75 -7.15 2.90 14.90
CA HIS A 75 -8.49 2.80 14.32
C HIS A 75 -9.34 4.07 14.55
N ARG A 76 -9.14 4.81 15.67
CA ARG A 76 -9.86 6.04 15.97
C ARG A 76 -9.44 7.16 15.03
N ILE A 77 -8.12 7.30 14.80
CA ILE A 77 -7.56 8.24 13.83
C ILE A 77 -8.07 7.91 12.43
N TRP A 78 -8.14 6.63 12.08
CA TRP A 78 -8.65 6.21 10.79
C TRP A 78 -10.13 6.55 10.60
N GLN A 79 -10.96 6.26 11.61
CA GLN A 79 -12.40 6.58 11.57
C GLN A 79 -12.67 8.08 11.43
N GLU A 80 -11.90 8.91 12.11
CA GLU A 80 -12.02 10.35 12.11
C GLU A 80 -11.48 10.99 10.83
N GLN A 81 -10.26 10.63 10.44
CA GLN A 81 -9.49 11.39 9.46
C GLN A 81 -9.63 10.89 8.02
N TRP A 82 -9.70 9.57 7.77
CA TRP A 82 -9.76 9.05 6.40
C TRP A 82 -10.96 9.56 5.59
N PRO A 83 -12.19 9.62 6.14
CA PRO A 83 -13.31 10.18 5.38
C PRO A 83 -13.08 11.63 4.95
N THR A 84 -12.48 12.44 5.82
CA THR A 84 -12.14 13.84 5.53
C THR A 84 -11.05 13.94 4.46
N VAL A 85 -9.97 13.18 4.60
CA VAL A 85 -8.87 13.14 3.60
C VAL A 85 -9.40 12.72 2.23
N MET A 86 -10.23 11.67 2.16
CA MET A 86 -10.80 11.21 0.91
C MET A 86 -11.73 12.25 0.30
N ARG A 87 -12.62 12.87 1.09
CA ARG A 87 -13.52 13.92 0.61
C ARG A 87 -12.73 15.10 0.05
N ASN A 88 -11.74 15.59 0.79
CA ASN A 88 -10.90 16.70 0.35
C ASN A 88 -10.16 16.38 -0.95
N ALA A 89 -9.63 15.16 -1.11
CA ALA A 89 -8.96 14.75 -2.34
C ALA A 89 -9.92 14.67 -3.53
N ILE A 90 -11.13 14.11 -3.34
CA ILE A 90 -12.18 14.06 -4.36
C ILE A 90 -12.57 15.48 -4.79
N ASP A 91 -12.92 16.34 -3.83
CA ASP A 91 -13.42 17.69 -4.11
C ASP A 91 -12.33 18.56 -4.77
N ALA A 92 -11.07 18.42 -4.37
CA ALA A 92 -9.94 19.07 -5.01
C ALA A 92 -9.77 18.60 -6.47
N CYS A 93 -9.86 17.29 -6.72
CA CYS A 93 -9.76 16.74 -8.07
C CYS A 93 -10.92 17.16 -8.97
N LYS A 94 -12.15 17.16 -8.45
CA LYS A 94 -13.33 17.68 -9.17
C LYS A 94 -13.15 19.16 -9.54
N ARG A 95 -12.71 19.98 -8.58
CA ARG A 95 -12.51 21.42 -8.76
C ARG A 95 -11.49 21.75 -9.85
N HIS A 96 -10.42 20.96 -9.95
CA HIS A 96 -9.30 21.25 -10.85
C HIS A 96 -9.25 20.36 -12.09
N GLY A 97 -10.24 19.47 -12.30
CA GLY A 97 -10.25 18.53 -13.42
C GLY A 97 -9.09 17.49 -13.38
N SER A 98 -8.57 17.21 -12.18
CA SER A 98 -7.50 16.22 -12.00
C SER A 98 -8.09 14.81 -11.88
N ALA A 99 -7.53 13.83 -12.56
CA ALA A 99 -7.87 12.44 -12.28
C ALA A 99 -7.30 12.02 -10.93
N LEU A 100 -8.01 11.12 -10.21
CA LEU A 100 -7.61 10.66 -8.87
C LEU A 100 -7.30 9.16 -8.87
N VAL A 101 -6.06 8.82 -8.51
CA VAL A 101 -5.62 7.43 -8.28
C VAL A 101 -5.48 7.24 -6.77
N PHE A 102 -6.31 6.39 -6.19
CA PHE A 102 -6.23 6.05 -4.78
C PHE A 102 -5.48 4.73 -4.59
N PHE A 103 -4.38 4.77 -3.86
CA PHE A 103 -3.63 3.58 -3.48
C PHE A 103 -4.14 3.04 -2.16
N ASP A 104 -4.68 1.83 -2.18
CA ASP A 104 -5.40 1.20 -1.09
C ASP A 104 -4.75 -0.12 -0.67
N ASN A 105 -5.20 -0.67 0.44
CA ASN A 105 -4.93 -2.03 0.89
C ASN A 105 -6.18 -2.92 0.70
N VAL A 106 -6.09 -4.17 1.16
CA VAL A 106 -7.17 -5.17 1.02
C VAL A 106 -8.10 -5.26 2.24
N TYR A 107 -7.96 -4.40 3.24
CA TYR A 107 -8.73 -4.53 4.49
C TYR A 107 -10.25 -4.44 4.28
N ALA A 108 -10.69 -3.76 3.23
CA ALA A 108 -12.09 -3.70 2.85
C ALA A 108 -12.68 -5.08 2.49
N TYR A 109 -11.88 -6.01 1.99
CA TYR A 109 -12.31 -7.36 1.66
C TYR A 109 -12.59 -8.22 2.91
N GLY A 110 -11.93 -7.91 4.04
CA GLY A 110 -12.00 -8.73 5.25
C GLY A 110 -11.27 -10.06 5.12
N GLN A 111 -11.74 -11.05 5.84
CA GLN A 111 -11.23 -12.42 5.72
C GLN A 111 -11.91 -13.10 4.52
N VAL A 112 -11.09 -13.47 3.53
CA VAL A 112 -11.55 -14.13 2.29
C VAL A 112 -11.14 -15.58 2.32
N ASP A 113 -12.11 -16.48 2.09
CA ASP A 113 -11.82 -17.89 1.83
C ASP A 113 -11.55 -18.06 0.32
N GLY A 114 -10.28 -18.28 -0.03
CA GLY A 114 -9.82 -18.37 -1.41
C GLY A 114 -8.89 -17.21 -1.83
N VAL A 115 -9.06 -16.75 -3.06
CA VAL A 115 -8.19 -15.75 -3.68
C VAL A 115 -8.90 -14.40 -3.78
N MET A 116 -8.28 -13.35 -3.25
CA MET A 116 -8.75 -11.98 -3.43
C MET A 116 -8.49 -11.53 -4.86
N THR A 117 -9.54 -11.08 -5.52
CA THR A 117 -9.52 -10.44 -6.85
C THR A 117 -10.16 -9.07 -6.78
N GLU A 118 -10.10 -8.31 -7.87
CA GLU A 118 -10.77 -7.00 -7.94
C GLU A 118 -12.30 -7.09 -7.84
N GLU A 119 -12.87 -8.28 -8.11
CA GLU A 119 -14.30 -8.59 -7.99
C GLU A 119 -14.71 -9.01 -6.57
N THR A 120 -13.74 -9.21 -5.67
CA THR A 120 -14.03 -9.63 -4.28
C THR A 120 -14.91 -8.59 -3.58
N PRO A 121 -16.08 -8.96 -3.04
CA PRO A 121 -16.96 -8.01 -2.38
C PRO A 121 -16.33 -7.47 -1.07
N TYR A 122 -16.72 -6.26 -0.68
CA TYR A 122 -16.35 -5.71 0.62
C TYR A 122 -17.12 -6.43 1.72
N ASN A 123 -16.38 -7.06 2.60
CA ASN A 123 -16.90 -7.73 3.80
C ASN A 123 -15.91 -7.55 4.98
N PRO A 124 -15.68 -6.29 5.41
CA PRO A 124 -14.66 -6.00 6.41
C PRO A 124 -14.99 -6.65 7.75
N CYS A 125 -14.00 -7.27 8.37
CA CYS A 125 -14.08 -7.90 9.70
C CYS A 125 -13.25 -7.13 10.75
N SER A 126 -12.86 -5.90 10.46
CA SER A 126 -12.10 -5.02 11.33
C SER A 126 -12.55 -3.57 11.20
N ARG A 127 -12.36 -2.76 12.25
CA ARG A 127 -12.69 -1.33 12.25
C ARG A 127 -11.93 -0.57 11.15
N LYS A 128 -10.66 -0.91 10.95
CA LYS A 128 -9.86 -0.32 9.86
C LYS A 128 -10.38 -0.74 8.49
N GLY A 129 -10.83 -1.99 8.36
CA GLY A 129 -11.47 -2.50 7.13
C GLY A 129 -12.76 -1.77 6.80
N GLU A 130 -13.61 -1.49 7.79
CA GLU A 130 -14.85 -0.71 7.61
C GLU A 130 -14.56 0.70 7.08
N VAL A 131 -13.53 1.36 7.62
CA VAL A 131 -13.10 2.68 7.14
C VAL A 131 -12.63 2.60 5.68
N ARG A 132 -11.82 1.57 5.34
CA ARG A 132 -11.34 1.38 3.95
C ARG A 132 -12.48 1.10 2.98
N ALA A 133 -13.44 0.25 3.35
CA ALA A 133 -14.63 -0.02 2.54
C ALA A 133 -15.43 1.28 2.32
N ARG A 134 -15.65 2.08 3.37
CA ARG A 134 -16.38 3.35 3.29
C ARG A 134 -15.72 4.35 2.33
N ILE A 135 -14.42 4.59 2.45
CA ILE A 135 -13.73 5.58 1.59
C ILE A 135 -13.54 5.09 0.16
N ALA A 136 -13.36 3.78 -0.04
CA ALA A 136 -13.32 3.19 -1.37
C ALA A 136 -14.68 3.33 -2.08
N THR A 137 -15.79 3.04 -1.37
CA THR A 137 -17.15 3.24 -1.88
C THR A 137 -17.39 4.72 -2.21
N MET A 138 -17.02 5.64 -1.31
CA MET A 138 -17.14 7.07 -1.52
C MET A 138 -16.48 7.51 -2.84
N LEU A 139 -15.24 7.06 -3.11
CA LEU A 139 -14.53 7.41 -4.33
C LEU A 139 -15.18 6.81 -5.58
N MET A 140 -15.51 5.52 -5.53
CA MET A 140 -16.07 4.84 -6.71
C MET A 140 -17.50 5.28 -7.03
N ASP A 141 -18.27 5.76 -6.05
CA ASP A 141 -19.57 6.37 -6.26
C ASP A 141 -19.46 7.70 -7.02
N GLU A 142 -18.49 8.54 -6.68
CA GLU A 142 -18.24 9.78 -7.41
C GLU A 142 -17.74 9.50 -8.84
N ALA A 143 -16.89 8.49 -9.01
CA ALA A 143 -16.43 8.06 -10.34
C ALA A 143 -17.59 7.54 -11.22
N ARG A 144 -18.49 6.70 -10.65
CA ARG A 144 -19.66 6.17 -11.37
C ARG A 144 -20.66 7.26 -11.77
N ARG A 145 -20.76 8.33 -10.99
CA ARG A 145 -21.58 9.51 -11.35
C ARG A 145 -20.92 10.41 -12.40
N GLY A 146 -19.68 10.10 -12.80
CA GLY A 146 -18.94 10.95 -13.75
C GLY A 146 -18.41 12.26 -13.14
N GLU A 147 -18.47 12.42 -11.82
CA GLU A 147 -18.07 13.63 -11.11
C GLU A 147 -16.56 13.79 -11.01
N VAL A 148 -15.82 12.67 -11.02
CA VAL A 148 -14.37 12.63 -11.03
C VAL A 148 -13.87 11.41 -11.81
N GLN A 149 -12.85 11.59 -12.61
CA GLN A 149 -12.15 10.45 -13.22
C GLN A 149 -11.26 9.81 -12.15
N ALA A 150 -11.63 8.61 -11.66
CA ALA A 150 -10.91 7.99 -10.56
C ALA A 150 -10.75 6.48 -10.71
N MET A 151 -9.76 5.93 -10.01
CA MET A 151 -9.55 4.48 -9.84
C MET A 151 -8.99 4.17 -8.47
N ILE A 152 -9.11 2.91 -8.07
CA ILE A 152 -8.42 2.34 -6.89
C ILE A 152 -7.37 1.36 -7.37
N VAL A 153 -6.16 1.45 -6.82
CA VAL A 153 -5.12 0.42 -6.99
C VAL A 153 -4.84 -0.18 -5.62
N ARG A 154 -5.14 -1.45 -5.44
CA ARG A 154 -4.94 -2.18 -4.17
C ARG A 154 -3.68 -2.99 -4.19
N SER A 155 -3.10 -3.15 -3.02
CA SER A 155 -1.94 -4.01 -2.80
C SER A 155 -2.16 -4.96 -1.64
N ALA A 156 -1.51 -6.12 -1.72
CA ALA A 156 -1.25 -6.97 -0.56
C ALA A 156 -0.26 -6.28 0.40
N ASP A 157 0.14 -6.97 1.46
CA ASP A 157 1.14 -6.46 2.40
C ASP A 157 2.47 -6.19 1.70
N PHE A 158 3.15 -5.13 2.14
CA PHE A 158 4.37 -4.66 1.50
C PHE A 158 5.62 -5.40 1.93
N TYR A 159 6.54 -5.56 0.98
CA TYR A 159 7.93 -5.84 1.23
C TYR A 159 8.81 -5.12 0.18
N GLY A 160 10.08 -4.96 0.48
CA GLY A 160 11.02 -4.33 -0.44
C GLY A 160 11.89 -3.27 0.22
N PRO A 161 12.76 -2.60 -0.56
CA PRO A 161 13.62 -1.54 -0.05
C PRO A 161 12.84 -0.38 0.54
N GLY A 162 13.24 0.08 1.72
CA GLY A 162 12.63 1.23 2.37
C GLY A 162 11.20 1.02 2.89
N ALA A 163 10.65 -0.21 2.86
CA ALA A 163 9.34 -0.56 3.43
C ALA A 163 9.40 -0.71 4.96
N VAL A 164 9.97 0.27 5.66
CA VAL A 164 10.29 0.22 7.09
C VAL A 164 9.09 0.01 8.02
N LEU A 165 7.90 0.34 7.56
CA LEU A 165 6.66 0.15 8.31
C LEU A 165 5.99 -1.21 8.01
N SER A 166 6.56 -2.03 7.12
CA SER A 166 6.03 -3.36 6.84
C SER A 166 6.36 -4.34 7.95
N LEU A 167 5.47 -5.31 8.15
CA LEU A 167 5.68 -6.36 9.14
C LEU A 167 6.92 -7.19 8.83
N THR A 168 7.13 -7.55 7.56
CA THR A 168 8.30 -8.32 7.11
C THR A 168 9.61 -7.58 7.35
N HIS A 169 9.61 -6.23 7.21
CA HIS A 169 10.79 -5.43 7.56
C HIS A 169 11.11 -5.56 9.06
N ALA A 170 10.13 -5.28 9.92
CA ALA A 170 10.32 -5.27 11.37
C ALA A 170 10.66 -6.66 11.94
N THR A 171 10.05 -7.72 11.40
CA THR A 171 10.13 -9.06 11.97
C THR A 171 11.18 -9.96 11.30
N VAL A 172 11.58 -9.66 10.07
CA VAL A 172 12.55 -10.48 9.31
C VAL A 172 13.78 -9.65 8.94
N THR A 173 13.60 -8.63 8.08
CA THR A 173 14.72 -7.89 7.47
C THR A 173 15.60 -7.22 8.52
N GLU A 174 15.03 -6.38 9.39
CA GLU A 174 15.76 -5.65 10.42
C GLU A 174 16.39 -6.60 11.45
N ARG A 175 15.71 -7.70 11.76
CA ARG A 175 16.25 -8.70 12.69
C ARG A 175 17.46 -9.41 12.12
N LEU A 176 17.44 -9.77 10.83
CA LEU A 176 18.60 -10.38 10.17
C LEU A 176 19.77 -9.40 10.09
N LYS A 177 19.53 -8.13 9.73
CA LYS A 177 20.53 -7.06 9.73
C LYS A 177 21.16 -6.84 11.13
N SER A 178 20.34 -6.98 12.16
CA SER A 178 20.77 -6.85 13.58
C SER A 178 21.29 -8.16 14.19
N ASN A 179 21.58 -9.19 13.40
CA ASN A 179 22.03 -10.50 13.85
C ASN A 179 21.07 -11.22 14.83
N LYS A 180 19.77 -10.92 14.77
CA LYS A 180 18.72 -11.54 15.59
C LYS A 180 17.95 -12.60 14.82
N THR A 181 17.37 -13.56 15.54
CA THR A 181 16.49 -14.58 14.94
C THR A 181 15.23 -13.91 14.35
N PRO A 182 14.88 -14.15 13.08
CA PRO A 182 13.61 -13.70 12.51
C PRO A 182 12.40 -14.15 13.33
N GLN A 183 11.34 -13.37 13.27
CA GLN A 183 10.07 -13.64 13.93
C GLN A 183 8.94 -13.67 12.91
N TRP A 184 7.87 -14.39 13.21
CA TRP A 184 6.64 -14.38 12.43
C TRP A 184 5.45 -14.25 13.35
N ILE A 185 4.45 -13.48 12.91
CA ILE A 185 3.20 -13.29 13.64
C ILE A 185 2.16 -14.27 13.07
N GLY A 186 1.40 -14.92 13.94
CA GLY A 186 0.37 -15.88 13.52
C GLY A 186 0.94 -17.22 13.05
N ASN A 187 0.37 -17.77 11.98
CA ASN A 187 0.71 -19.08 11.44
C ASN A 187 1.74 -18.96 10.30
N PRO A 188 3.02 -19.34 10.51
CA PRO A 188 4.04 -19.24 9.46
C PRO A 188 3.86 -20.22 8.30
N LYS A 189 2.95 -21.21 8.42
CA LYS A 189 2.63 -22.19 7.38
C LYS A 189 1.51 -21.73 6.46
N ALA A 190 0.73 -20.72 6.84
CA ALA A 190 -0.28 -20.14 5.98
C ALA A 190 0.40 -19.44 4.78
N VAL A 191 -0.25 -19.53 3.63
CA VAL A 191 0.17 -18.77 2.44
C VAL A 191 -0.06 -17.28 2.70
N HIS A 192 0.92 -16.44 2.37
CA HIS A 192 0.80 -15.01 2.51
C HIS A 192 1.40 -14.31 1.30
N THR A 193 0.57 -13.64 0.52
CA THR A 193 1.00 -12.88 -0.66
C THR A 193 1.51 -11.51 -0.25
N PHE A 194 2.63 -11.09 -0.84
CA PHE A 194 3.25 -9.79 -0.60
C PHE A 194 3.42 -9.01 -1.89
N THR A 195 3.18 -7.70 -1.84
CA THR A 195 3.43 -6.77 -2.93
C THR A 195 4.81 -6.14 -2.79
N TYR A 196 5.65 -6.28 -3.80
CA TYR A 196 6.96 -5.62 -3.89
C TYR A 196 6.76 -4.13 -4.16
N THR A 197 7.29 -3.26 -3.31
CA THR A 197 7.01 -1.82 -3.35
C THR A 197 7.43 -1.14 -4.66
N PRO A 198 8.58 -1.48 -5.32
CA PRO A 198 8.87 -0.95 -6.65
C PRO A 198 7.88 -1.38 -7.74
N ASP A 199 7.39 -2.63 -7.72
CA ASP A 199 6.37 -3.08 -8.66
C ASP A 199 5.04 -2.35 -8.46
N ALA A 200 4.65 -2.08 -7.20
CA ALA A 200 3.49 -1.27 -6.89
C ALA A 200 3.65 0.17 -7.41
N GLY A 201 4.82 0.77 -7.24
CA GLY A 201 5.14 2.09 -7.78
C GLY A 201 5.04 2.15 -9.31
N ARG A 202 5.60 1.12 -9.98
CA ARG A 202 5.51 0.95 -11.45
C ARG A 202 4.06 0.79 -11.91
N THR A 203 3.28 -0.04 -11.21
CA THR A 203 1.86 -0.27 -11.51
C THR A 203 1.07 1.03 -11.38
N LEU A 204 1.25 1.78 -10.29
CA LEU A 204 0.59 3.07 -10.07
C LEU A 204 0.91 4.08 -11.18
N ALA A 205 2.20 4.21 -11.54
CA ALA A 205 2.63 5.14 -12.58
C ALA A 205 2.02 4.80 -13.93
N LEU A 206 2.01 3.52 -14.32
CA LEU A 206 1.41 3.05 -15.56
C LEU A 206 -0.10 3.31 -15.59
N LEU A 207 -0.83 2.83 -14.57
CA LEU A 207 -2.28 2.93 -14.51
C LEU A 207 -2.74 4.38 -14.50
N GLY A 208 -2.11 5.26 -13.72
CA GLY A 208 -2.44 6.68 -13.67
C GLY A 208 -2.26 7.41 -15.00
N ASN A 209 -1.40 6.89 -15.89
CA ASN A 209 -1.16 7.43 -17.23
C ASN A 209 -1.91 6.65 -18.34
N THR A 210 -2.83 5.74 -17.98
CA THR A 210 -3.63 4.94 -18.91
C THR A 210 -5.11 5.30 -18.78
N THR A 211 -5.66 6.02 -19.75
CA THR A 211 -7.04 6.53 -19.69
C THR A 211 -8.08 5.41 -19.52
N SER A 212 -7.88 4.26 -20.17
CA SER A 212 -8.81 3.10 -20.08
C SER A 212 -8.77 2.38 -18.73
N ALA A 213 -7.83 2.71 -17.84
CA ALA A 213 -7.74 2.10 -16.51
C ALA A 213 -8.70 2.74 -15.49
N TYR A 214 -9.21 3.94 -15.75
CA TYR A 214 -10.09 4.64 -14.83
C TYR A 214 -11.50 4.01 -14.74
N GLY A 215 -12.21 4.33 -13.67
CA GLY A 215 -13.54 3.78 -13.37
C GLY A 215 -13.53 2.36 -12.78
N GLN A 216 -12.36 1.81 -12.46
CA GLN A 216 -12.16 0.42 -12.05
C GLN A 216 -11.32 0.31 -10.78
N VAL A 217 -11.33 -0.89 -10.20
CA VAL A 217 -10.37 -1.34 -9.19
C VAL A 217 -9.32 -2.20 -9.89
N TRP A 218 -8.07 -2.01 -9.52
CA TRP A 218 -6.91 -2.78 -9.98
C TRP A 218 -6.14 -3.33 -8.79
N HIS A 219 -5.52 -4.48 -8.98
CA HIS A 219 -4.53 -5.01 -8.05
C HIS A 219 -3.11 -4.68 -8.52
N ALA A 220 -2.28 -4.19 -7.62
CA ALA A 220 -0.87 -3.97 -7.87
C ALA A 220 -0.15 -5.31 -8.06
N LEU A 221 0.85 -5.33 -8.93
CA LEU A 221 1.59 -6.55 -9.27
C LEU A 221 2.11 -7.28 -8.03
N THR A 222 1.89 -8.58 -8.01
CA THR A 222 2.41 -9.51 -7.01
C THR A 222 2.88 -10.80 -7.70
N SER A 223 3.94 -11.41 -7.17
CA SER A 223 4.39 -12.71 -7.67
C SER A 223 3.27 -13.76 -7.54
N LYS A 224 3.15 -14.62 -8.53
CA LYS A 224 2.20 -15.76 -8.54
C LYS A 224 2.67 -16.93 -7.68
N ASP A 225 3.91 -16.91 -7.27
CA ASP A 225 4.44 -17.97 -6.42
C ASP A 225 3.69 -17.93 -5.07
N LEU A 226 3.19 -19.10 -4.68
CA LEU A 226 2.63 -19.24 -3.34
C LEU A 226 3.77 -19.19 -2.33
N MET A 227 3.72 -18.25 -1.40
CA MET A 227 4.75 -18.02 -0.39
C MET A 227 4.16 -18.20 1.00
N THR A 228 4.73 -19.08 1.80
CA THR A 228 4.42 -19.16 3.23
C THR A 228 5.38 -18.27 4.04
N GLY A 229 5.02 -17.97 5.27
CA GLY A 229 5.92 -17.25 6.18
C GLY A 229 7.24 -17.98 6.42
N GLU A 230 7.18 -19.32 6.52
CA GLU A 230 8.38 -20.17 6.65
C GLU A 230 9.30 -20.05 5.43
N GLU A 231 8.75 -20.10 4.22
CA GLU A 231 9.51 -19.98 2.97
C GLU A 231 10.12 -18.59 2.83
N TYR A 232 9.35 -17.54 3.13
CA TYR A 232 9.86 -16.16 3.14
C TYR A 232 11.09 -16.03 4.06
N VAL A 233 10.99 -16.52 5.29
CA VAL A 233 12.09 -16.46 6.27
C VAL A 233 13.26 -17.35 5.83
N ARG A 234 13.01 -18.52 5.25
CA ARG A 234 14.06 -19.42 4.74
C ARG A 234 14.86 -18.76 3.62
N ILE A 235 14.18 -18.14 2.66
CA ILE A 235 14.82 -17.39 1.57
C ILE A 235 15.64 -16.23 2.15
N ALA A 236 15.05 -15.45 3.07
CA ALA A 236 15.74 -14.31 3.69
C ALA A 236 16.99 -14.73 4.47
N CYS A 237 16.93 -15.83 5.25
CA CYS A 237 18.08 -16.39 5.96
C CYS A 237 19.18 -16.83 4.98
N THR A 238 18.81 -17.54 3.91
CA THR A 238 19.75 -17.99 2.87
C THR A 238 20.46 -16.82 2.21
N LEU A 239 19.73 -15.78 1.83
CA LEU A 239 20.28 -14.57 1.21
C LEU A 239 21.17 -13.78 2.17
N ALA A 240 20.87 -13.81 3.47
CA ALA A 240 21.67 -13.18 4.51
C ALA A 240 22.89 -14.04 4.94
N GLY A 241 23.13 -15.21 4.31
CA GLY A 241 24.21 -16.14 4.67
C GLY A 241 24.06 -16.74 6.07
N ARG A 242 22.82 -16.96 6.53
CA ARG A 242 22.53 -17.43 7.90
C ARG A 242 21.78 -18.75 7.90
N PRO A 243 22.00 -19.61 8.92
CA PRO A 243 21.18 -20.79 9.10
C PRO A 243 19.71 -20.41 9.31
N TYR A 244 18.82 -21.24 8.78
CA TYR A 244 17.39 -21.04 9.01
C TYR A 244 17.04 -21.10 10.49
N ALA A 245 16.37 -20.07 10.97
CA ALA A 245 15.80 -20.02 12.30
C ALA A 245 14.54 -19.12 12.25
N LEU A 246 13.50 -19.50 12.98
CA LEU A 246 12.24 -18.77 13.04
C LEU A 246 11.64 -18.89 14.43
N ARG A 247 11.15 -17.77 15.00
CA ARG A 247 10.34 -17.72 16.20
C ARG A 247 8.94 -17.27 15.85
N ALA A 248 7.96 -18.17 15.89
CA ALA A 248 6.56 -17.80 15.70
C ALA A 248 5.98 -17.21 17.00
N ALA A 249 5.24 -16.12 16.85
CA ALA A 249 4.48 -15.48 17.94
C ALA A 249 2.99 -15.82 17.77
N PRO A 250 2.46 -16.80 18.54
CA PRO A 250 1.06 -17.21 18.42
C PRO A 250 0.13 -16.14 19.00
N ARG A 251 -1.15 -16.17 18.58
CA ARG A 251 -2.19 -15.19 18.94
C ARG A 251 -2.28 -14.92 20.45
N TRP A 252 -2.26 -15.98 21.27
CA TRP A 252 -2.39 -15.82 22.73
C TRP A 252 -1.26 -14.96 23.33
N MET A 253 -0.03 -15.13 22.84
CA MET A 253 1.14 -14.35 23.30
C MET A 253 1.00 -12.89 22.86
N LEU A 254 0.60 -12.65 21.59
CA LEU A 254 0.35 -11.30 21.07
C LEU A 254 -0.79 -10.60 21.81
N SER A 255 -1.84 -11.33 22.19
CA SER A 255 -2.96 -10.80 22.99
C SER A 255 -2.50 -10.32 24.36
N LEU A 256 -1.67 -11.11 25.06
CA LEU A 256 -1.11 -10.70 26.35
C LEU A 256 -0.19 -9.47 26.21
N MET A 257 0.67 -9.45 25.20
CA MET A 257 1.53 -8.30 24.94
C MET A 257 0.73 -7.05 24.53
N GLY A 258 -0.39 -7.22 23.83
CA GLY A 258 -1.28 -6.13 23.42
C GLY A 258 -1.95 -5.39 24.58
N LEU A 259 -2.00 -5.98 25.79
CA LEU A 259 -2.50 -5.29 26.98
C LEU A 259 -1.60 -4.12 27.40
N VAL A 260 -0.29 -4.24 27.17
CA VAL A 260 0.71 -3.24 27.57
C VAL A 260 1.34 -2.50 26.38
N VAL A 261 1.23 -3.04 25.16
CA VAL A 261 1.81 -2.45 23.93
C VAL A 261 0.70 -2.01 22.98
N PRO A 262 0.39 -0.70 22.91
CA PRO A 262 -0.74 -0.18 22.10
C PRO A 262 -0.68 -0.59 20.61
N VAL A 263 0.50 -0.58 20.00
CA VAL A 263 0.68 -0.97 18.59
C VAL A 263 0.28 -2.42 18.35
N LEU A 264 0.60 -3.34 19.26
CA LEU A 264 0.18 -4.74 19.13
C LEU A 264 -1.33 -4.88 19.28
N ARG A 265 -1.95 -4.13 20.18
CA ARG A 265 -3.41 -4.11 20.33
C ARG A 265 -4.11 -3.66 19.07
N GLU A 266 -3.58 -2.61 18.41
CA GLU A 266 -4.10 -2.12 17.12
C GLU A 266 -3.93 -3.12 15.97
N ASN A 267 -2.91 -3.97 16.03
CA ASN A 267 -2.67 -5.00 15.03
C ASN A 267 -3.52 -6.27 15.24
N MET A 268 -4.08 -6.48 16.45
CA MET A 268 -4.85 -7.70 16.74
C MET A 268 -6.07 -7.89 15.84
N GLU A 269 -6.75 -6.81 15.46
CA GLU A 269 -7.91 -6.89 14.55
C GLU A 269 -7.53 -7.30 13.11
N MET A 270 -6.23 -7.21 12.76
CA MET A 270 -5.71 -7.58 11.44
C MET A 270 -5.00 -8.94 11.44
N LEU A 271 -4.92 -9.62 12.61
CA LEU A 271 -4.16 -10.85 12.75
C LEU A 271 -4.70 -12.00 11.90
N TYR A 272 -5.99 -11.96 11.54
CA TYR A 272 -6.60 -12.94 10.63
C TYR A 272 -5.83 -13.11 9.31
N GLN A 273 -5.19 -12.04 8.83
CA GLN A 273 -4.39 -12.07 7.60
C GLN A 273 -3.14 -12.97 7.72
N PHE A 274 -2.66 -13.21 8.94
CA PHE A 274 -1.48 -14.03 9.24
C PHE A 274 -1.83 -15.39 9.86
N GLU A 275 -3.09 -15.63 10.15
CA GLU A 275 -3.57 -16.92 10.71
C GLU A 275 -4.13 -17.85 9.64
N HIS A 276 -4.62 -17.29 8.54
CA HIS A 276 -5.25 -17.99 7.42
C HIS A 276 -4.50 -17.71 6.12
N ASP A 277 -4.78 -18.50 5.09
CA ASP A 277 -4.27 -18.21 3.76
C ASP A 277 -4.72 -16.82 3.30
N TYR A 278 -3.76 -16.03 2.87
CA TYR A 278 -3.93 -14.68 2.38
C TYR A 278 -3.41 -14.63 0.95
N ARG A 279 -4.29 -14.93 0.00
CA ARG A 279 -3.97 -15.03 -1.42
C ARG A 279 -4.51 -13.84 -2.16
N PHE A 280 -3.67 -13.18 -2.93
CA PHE A 280 -4.01 -11.99 -3.69
C PHE A 280 -3.57 -12.16 -5.14
N ASP A 281 -4.50 -11.91 -6.10
CA ASP A 281 -4.26 -12.08 -7.53
C ASP A 281 -4.15 -10.73 -8.23
N SER A 282 -3.11 -10.53 -9.03
CA SER A 282 -2.89 -9.37 -9.89
C SER A 282 -3.00 -9.68 -11.39
N THR A 283 -3.54 -10.84 -11.75
CA THR A 283 -3.59 -11.33 -13.14
C THR A 283 -4.32 -10.37 -14.08
N LYS A 284 -5.31 -9.62 -13.60
CA LYS A 284 -6.02 -8.60 -14.41
C LYS A 284 -5.04 -7.54 -14.93
N ALA A 285 -4.24 -6.95 -14.06
CA ALA A 285 -3.25 -5.94 -14.45
C ALA A 285 -2.14 -6.52 -15.32
N GLU A 286 -1.65 -7.73 -15.00
CA GLU A 286 -0.63 -8.42 -15.78
C GLU A 286 -1.07 -8.64 -17.23
N ARG A 287 -2.29 -9.17 -17.43
CA ARG A 287 -2.83 -9.45 -18.78
C ARG A 287 -3.15 -8.17 -19.56
N ALA A 288 -3.72 -7.18 -18.88
CA ALA A 288 -4.14 -5.93 -19.54
C ALA A 288 -2.94 -5.13 -20.05
N PHE A 289 -1.79 -5.19 -19.37
CA PHE A 289 -0.65 -4.31 -19.65
C PHE A 289 0.66 -5.04 -19.94
N GLY A 290 0.65 -6.37 -20.03
CA GLY A 290 1.85 -7.17 -20.32
C GLY A 290 2.90 -7.06 -19.20
N LEU A 291 2.46 -6.89 -17.94
CA LEU A 291 3.34 -6.70 -16.80
C LEU A 291 3.77 -8.04 -16.19
N THR A 292 4.96 -8.06 -15.61
CA THR A 292 5.49 -9.20 -14.86
C THR A 292 5.97 -8.71 -13.50
N ALA A 293 5.56 -9.40 -12.45
CA ALA A 293 6.01 -9.12 -11.09
C ALA A 293 7.44 -9.61 -10.85
N THR A 294 8.14 -8.92 -9.97
CA THR A 294 9.45 -9.34 -9.47
C THR A 294 9.31 -10.63 -8.65
N ALA A 295 10.18 -11.61 -8.89
CA ALA A 295 10.22 -12.85 -8.11
C ALA A 295 10.52 -12.53 -6.62
N TYR A 296 9.92 -13.28 -5.70
CA TYR A 296 10.13 -13.06 -4.26
C TYR A 296 11.60 -13.08 -3.86
N ARG A 297 12.38 -13.99 -4.40
CA ARG A 297 13.82 -14.09 -4.09
C ARG A 297 14.57 -12.79 -4.38
N ASP A 298 14.29 -12.17 -5.54
CA ASP A 298 14.95 -10.92 -5.96
C ASP A 298 14.49 -9.74 -5.12
N GLY A 299 13.18 -9.65 -4.85
CA GLY A 299 12.62 -8.61 -4.00
C GLY A 299 13.10 -8.69 -2.55
N ILE A 300 13.24 -9.91 -1.99
CA ILE A 300 13.79 -10.15 -0.64
C ILE A 300 15.28 -9.77 -0.60
N ALA A 301 16.05 -10.13 -1.64
CA ALA A 301 17.45 -9.71 -1.77
C ALA A 301 17.58 -8.18 -1.76
N ALA A 302 16.76 -7.50 -2.54
CA ALA A 302 16.72 -6.04 -2.57
C ALA A 302 16.33 -5.43 -1.21
N ALA A 303 15.36 -6.02 -0.48
CA ALA A 303 14.95 -5.57 0.86
C ALA A 303 16.07 -5.73 1.91
N LEU A 304 16.89 -6.75 1.79
CA LEU A 304 18.04 -6.97 2.68
C LEU A 304 19.19 -5.99 2.41
N ASN A 305 19.35 -5.51 1.18
CA ASN A 305 20.43 -4.61 0.77
C ASN A 305 20.06 -3.11 0.87
N GLY A 306 18.80 -2.78 0.94
CA GLY A 306 18.26 -1.41 1.08
C GLY A 306 17.80 -1.18 2.52
#